data_d06dbe6bad7f75e4f855b0fe2dfc5828
#
_entry.id   d06dbe6bad7f75e4f855b0fe2dfc5828
#
_cell.length_a   1.000
_cell.length_b   1.000
_cell.length_c   1.000
_cell.angle_alpha   90.00
_cell.angle_beta   90.00
_cell.angle_gamma   90.00
#
_symmetry.space_group_name_H-M   'P 1'
#
loop_
_entity.id
_entity.type
_entity.pdbx_description
1 polymer ?
#
loop_
_entity_poly.entity_id
_entity_poly.type
_entity_poly.pdbx_seq_one_letter_code
_entity_poly.pdbx_strand_id
1 'polypeptide(L)'
;MISVKHLSKVYNNAGKELTVLRDVNCEISKSEVISVVGPSGTGKSTFLRCLNRLEEPSGGQIEIDGVDILDRNADVNRLRRKMGMVFQNFNLFEHLTILDNITLCPQTLLGQSREAAEARAMELLQLVGLREKAGSLPGELSGGQKQRAAIARCLAMNPEIILFDEPTSALDPTMVSEVLAVIRHLAGQGMTMAIVSHEMEFVRSVSTRVFFMYDGVIYEEGTPEQIFEHPQRPATVAFINKIRTLEFKLADQGFDLYGMFGRIETFCNKYGLGDKLFLRLQHVVEETLTGIIPFSGPVHLSVDYSEKSYKLVLTFIQEGATESILDKLPDDHLPIQLVRGFCSSLTEPAPGQLVVEL
;
A
#
# COMPACT_ATOMS: atom_id res chain seq x y z
N MET A 1 20.42 8.59 8.83
CA MET A 1 20.81 7.33 8.23
C MET A 1 20.45 7.26 6.76
N ILE A 2 19.18 7.33 6.33
CA ILE A 2 18.83 7.52 4.91
C ILE A 2 18.08 8.84 4.79
N SER A 3 18.48 9.69 3.83
CA SER A 3 17.77 10.91 3.45
C SER A 3 17.47 10.87 1.96
N VAL A 4 16.23 11.09 1.59
CA VAL A 4 15.74 11.08 0.21
C VAL A 4 15.14 12.44 -0.10
N LYS A 5 15.61 13.09 -1.17
CA LYS A 5 15.15 14.42 -1.59
C LYS A 5 14.79 14.41 -3.06
N HIS A 6 13.57 14.84 -3.36
CA HIS A 6 13.05 15.01 -4.72
C HIS A 6 13.23 13.79 -5.63
N LEU A 7 13.12 12.57 -5.04
CA LEU A 7 13.35 11.34 -5.79
C LEU A 7 12.25 11.14 -6.83
N SER A 8 12.67 10.94 -8.07
CA SER A 8 11.77 10.68 -9.20
C SER A 8 12.21 9.48 -10.02
N LYS A 9 11.26 8.77 -10.61
CA LYS A 9 11.50 7.65 -11.52
C LYS A 9 10.52 7.67 -12.67
N VAL A 10 11.05 7.73 -13.88
CA VAL A 10 10.30 7.65 -15.14
C VAL A 10 10.82 6.45 -15.93
N TYR A 11 9.90 5.60 -16.38
CA TYR A 11 10.21 4.52 -17.30
C TYR A 11 9.82 4.95 -18.72
N ASN A 12 10.71 4.73 -19.67
CA ASN A 12 10.48 4.94 -21.09
C ASN A 12 10.19 3.58 -21.75
N ASN A 13 8.96 3.33 -22.17
CA ASN A 13 8.59 2.09 -22.82
C ASN A 13 7.98 2.39 -24.20
N ALA A 14 8.70 2.06 -25.28
CA ALA A 14 8.24 2.23 -26.67
C ALA A 14 7.68 3.64 -26.98
N GLY A 15 8.31 4.70 -26.45
CA GLY A 15 7.89 6.09 -26.69
C GLY A 15 6.77 6.60 -25.78
N LYS A 16 6.32 5.79 -24.79
CA LYS A 16 5.44 6.25 -23.72
C LYS A 16 6.23 6.42 -22.43
N GLU A 17 6.15 7.60 -21.85
CA GLU A 17 6.71 7.89 -20.53
C GLU A 17 5.70 7.48 -19.45
N LEU A 18 6.16 6.67 -18.50
CA LEU A 18 5.40 6.32 -17.30
C LEU A 18 6.16 6.85 -16.07
N THR A 19 5.64 7.89 -15.46
CA THR A 19 6.17 8.41 -14.20
C THR A 19 5.64 7.56 -13.05
N VAL A 20 6.54 6.85 -12.37
CA VAL A 20 6.21 5.96 -11.24
C VAL A 20 6.50 6.62 -9.90
N LEU A 21 7.62 7.35 -9.79
CA LEU A 21 7.89 8.22 -8.64
C LEU A 21 8.00 9.66 -9.16
N ARG A 22 7.31 10.59 -8.49
CA ARG A 22 7.24 11.99 -8.92
C ARG A 22 8.14 12.90 -8.10
N ASP A 23 7.96 12.90 -6.79
CA ASP A 23 8.68 13.75 -5.84
C ASP A 23 8.63 13.10 -4.45
N VAL A 24 9.45 12.07 -4.25
CA VAL A 24 9.49 11.37 -2.96
C VAL A 24 10.55 12.03 -2.07
N ASN A 25 10.12 12.48 -0.89
CA ASN A 25 10.95 13.09 0.13
C ASN A 25 10.73 12.35 1.45
N CYS A 26 11.79 11.85 2.10
CA CYS A 26 11.71 11.23 3.41
C CYS A 26 13.06 11.09 4.09
N GLU A 27 13.01 10.84 5.39
CA GLU A 27 14.16 10.46 6.20
C GLU A 27 13.86 9.18 6.96
N ILE A 28 14.86 8.28 7.05
CA ILE A 28 14.77 7.05 7.84
C ILE A 28 15.92 7.06 8.85
N SER A 29 15.59 7.02 10.11
CA SER A 29 16.52 7.06 11.23
C SER A 29 17.05 5.66 11.58
N LYS A 30 18.13 5.60 12.35
CA LYS A 30 18.65 4.34 12.88
C LYS A 30 17.64 3.70 13.84
N SER A 31 17.53 2.37 13.76
CA SER A 31 16.59 1.56 14.54
C SER A 31 15.11 1.86 14.28
N GLU A 32 14.81 2.58 13.19
CA GLU A 32 13.46 2.85 12.76
C GLU A 32 12.95 1.72 11.84
N VAL A 33 11.72 1.33 12.04
CA VAL A 33 11.01 0.37 11.17
C VAL A 33 9.95 1.13 10.40
N ILE A 34 10.25 1.39 9.13
CA ILE A 34 9.32 2.05 8.21
C ILE A 34 8.55 1.00 7.43
N SER A 35 7.23 1.09 7.44
CA SER A 35 6.42 0.33 6.48
C SER A 35 5.86 1.23 5.40
N VAL A 36 5.96 0.77 4.14
CA VAL A 36 5.44 1.45 2.97
C VAL A 36 4.18 0.73 2.51
N VAL A 37 3.04 1.40 2.58
CA VAL A 37 1.73 0.87 2.22
C VAL A 37 1.05 1.74 1.15
N GLY A 38 0.01 1.22 0.51
CA GLY A 38 -0.76 1.96 -0.51
C GLY A 38 -1.23 1.04 -1.64
N PRO A 39 -2.05 1.54 -2.57
CA PRO A 39 -2.57 0.78 -3.70
C PRO A 39 -1.47 0.16 -4.57
N SER A 40 -1.80 -0.90 -5.32
CA SER A 40 -0.87 -1.49 -6.29
C SER A 40 -0.52 -0.48 -7.39
N GLY A 41 0.73 -0.51 -7.86
CA GLY A 41 1.19 0.40 -8.92
C GLY A 41 1.59 1.81 -8.47
N THR A 42 1.54 2.15 -7.18
CA THR A 42 1.92 3.49 -6.67
C THR A 42 3.42 3.70 -6.50
N GLY A 43 4.27 2.75 -6.89
CA GLY A 43 5.73 2.91 -6.87
C GLY A 43 6.44 2.39 -5.61
N LYS A 44 5.76 1.69 -4.69
CA LYS A 44 6.35 1.19 -3.42
C LYS A 44 7.62 0.38 -3.61
N SER A 45 7.57 -0.68 -4.42
CA SER A 45 8.74 -1.53 -4.72
C SER A 45 9.82 -0.79 -5.50
N THR A 46 9.43 0.13 -6.41
CA THR A 46 10.35 0.98 -7.14
C THR A 46 11.11 1.91 -6.19
N PHE A 47 10.40 2.55 -5.24
CA PHE A 47 11.01 3.37 -4.20
C PHE A 47 12.05 2.56 -3.40
N LEU A 48 11.66 1.37 -2.93
CA LEU A 48 12.56 0.51 -2.15
C LEU A 48 13.81 0.12 -2.95
N ARG A 49 13.65 -0.21 -4.25
CA ARG A 49 14.75 -0.57 -5.15
C ARG A 49 15.64 0.61 -5.53
N CYS A 50 15.11 1.83 -5.51
CA CYS A 50 15.91 3.03 -5.66
C CYS A 50 16.85 3.26 -4.47
N LEU A 51 16.41 2.94 -3.23
CA LEU A 51 17.23 3.11 -2.02
C LEU A 51 18.56 2.35 -2.06
N ASN A 52 18.60 1.19 -2.71
CA ASN A 52 19.84 0.41 -2.89
C ASN A 52 20.38 0.45 -4.32
N ARG A 53 19.85 1.36 -5.15
CA ARG A 53 20.22 1.57 -6.54
C ARG A 53 20.13 0.29 -7.40
N LEU A 54 19.20 -0.62 -7.08
CA LEU A 54 18.79 -1.69 -7.99
C LEU A 54 17.96 -1.13 -9.16
N GLU A 55 17.22 -0.06 -8.88
CA GLU A 55 16.59 0.79 -9.88
C GLU A 55 17.31 2.15 -9.87
N GLU A 56 17.78 2.57 -11.02
CA GLU A 56 18.43 3.89 -11.17
C GLU A 56 17.34 4.97 -11.18
N PRO A 57 17.33 5.92 -10.24
CA PRO A 57 16.40 7.06 -10.26
C PRO A 57 16.55 7.91 -11.52
N SER A 58 15.50 8.59 -11.94
CA SER A 58 15.55 9.57 -13.02
C SER A 58 15.99 10.96 -12.54
N GLY A 59 15.82 11.23 -11.23
CA GLY A 59 16.24 12.47 -10.58
C GLY A 59 16.12 12.40 -9.07
N GLY A 60 16.61 13.43 -8.40
CA GLY A 60 16.63 13.54 -6.95
C GLY A 60 17.97 13.13 -6.33
N GLN A 61 17.97 12.95 -5.02
CA GLN A 61 19.14 12.60 -4.23
C GLN A 61 18.78 11.54 -3.19
N ILE A 62 19.69 10.59 -2.96
CA ILE A 62 19.60 9.60 -1.90
C ILE A 62 20.92 9.59 -1.15
N GLU A 63 20.89 9.99 0.11
CA GLU A 63 22.05 9.96 1.00
C GLU A 63 21.93 8.83 2.01
N ILE A 64 23.02 8.06 2.19
CA ILE A 64 23.14 7.04 3.23
C ILE A 64 24.34 7.38 4.09
N ASP A 65 24.11 7.65 5.37
CA ASP A 65 25.15 8.11 6.30
C ASP A 65 25.95 9.32 5.75
N GLY A 66 25.26 10.26 5.09
CA GLY A 66 25.85 11.46 4.50
C GLY A 66 26.58 11.24 3.17
N VAL A 67 26.51 10.05 2.59
CA VAL A 67 27.08 9.74 1.28
C VAL A 67 25.96 9.66 0.24
N ASP A 68 26.00 10.50 -0.79
CA ASP A 68 25.06 10.41 -1.91
C ASP A 68 25.38 9.17 -2.75
N ILE A 69 24.42 8.22 -2.78
CA ILE A 69 24.59 6.97 -3.51
C ILE A 69 24.48 7.16 -5.03
N LEU A 70 23.98 8.30 -5.50
CA LEU A 70 23.84 8.64 -6.92
C LEU A 70 25.07 9.34 -7.49
N ASP A 71 26.01 9.76 -6.64
CA ASP A 71 27.30 10.30 -7.10
C ASP A 71 28.02 9.26 -7.98
N ARG A 72 28.61 9.73 -9.06
CA ARG A 72 29.36 8.88 -10.00
C ARG A 72 30.58 8.20 -9.37
N ASN A 73 31.14 8.80 -8.33
CA ASN A 73 32.29 8.26 -7.58
C ASN A 73 31.89 7.42 -6.37
N ALA A 74 30.59 7.27 -6.09
CA ALA A 74 30.15 6.48 -4.97
C ALA A 74 30.47 4.98 -5.16
N ASP A 75 31.09 4.37 -4.15
CA ASP A 75 31.27 2.91 -4.12
C ASP A 75 29.92 2.24 -3.77
N VAL A 76 29.11 2.04 -4.80
CA VAL A 76 27.77 1.43 -4.68
C VAL A 76 27.83 0.02 -4.05
N ASN A 77 28.91 -0.74 -4.32
CA ASN A 77 29.06 -2.07 -3.77
C ASN A 77 29.34 -2.02 -2.26
N ARG A 78 30.08 -1.03 -1.78
CA ARG A 78 30.29 -0.80 -0.35
C ARG A 78 28.98 -0.40 0.34
N LEU A 79 28.19 0.45 -0.30
CA LEU A 79 26.89 0.88 0.22
C LEU A 79 25.89 -0.27 0.25
N ARG A 80 25.81 -1.08 -0.82
CA ARG A 80 24.95 -2.27 -0.88
C ARG A 80 25.33 -3.33 0.16
N ARG A 81 26.59 -3.44 0.57
CA ARG A 81 27.00 -4.35 1.67
C ARG A 81 26.40 -3.96 3.02
N LYS A 82 26.15 -2.64 3.23
CA LYS A 82 25.45 -2.15 4.44
C LYS A 82 23.95 -2.38 4.40
N MET A 83 23.37 -2.64 3.22
CA MET A 83 21.93 -2.77 3.02
C MET A 83 21.59 -4.17 2.50
N GLY A 84 20.91 -4.93 3.32
CA GLY A 84 20.33 -6.19 2.88
C GLY A 84 19.03 -5.97 2.12
N MET A 85 18.75 -6.80 1.13
CA MET A 85 17.44 -6.80 0.48
C MET A 85 16.86 -8.20 0.41
N VAL A 86 15.61 -8.32 0.83
CA VAL A 86 14.81 -9.54 0.78
C VAL A 86 13.69 -9.31 -0.22
N PHE A 87 13.66 -10.13 -1.25
CA PHE A 87 12.73 -10.03 -2.38
C PHE A 87 11.51 -10.92 -2.19
N GLN A 88 10.45 -10.63 -2.93
CA GLN A 88 9.25 -11.44 -3.04
C GLN A 88 9.54 -12.87 -3.52
N ASN A 89 10.45 -13.05 -4.49
CA ASN A 89 10.76 -14.33 -5.15
C ASN A 89 11.96 -15.07 -4.55
N PHE A 90 12.28 -14.87 -3.26
CA PHE A 90 13.36 -15.53 -2.51
C PHE A 90 14.77 -15.36 -3.10
N ASN A 91 14.95 -15.53 -4.41
CA ASN A 91 16.20 -15.41 -5.18
C ASN A 91 17.35 -16.26 -4.62
N LEU A 92 17.06 -17.47 -4.14
CA LEU A 92 18.07 -18.42 -3.72
C LEU A 92 18.73 -19.06 -4.96
N PHE A 93 20.01 -19.41 -4.82
CA PHE A 93 20.73 -20.16 -5.85
C PHE A 93 20.29 -21.64 -5.79
N GLU A 94 19.54 -22.10 -6.79
CA GLU A 94 18.88 -23.40 -6.78
C GLU A 94 19.87 -24.60 -6.78
N HIS A 95 21.08 -24.39 -7.27
CA HIS A 95 22.15 -25.40 -7.34
C HIS A 95 23.05 -25.45 -6.10
N LEU A 96 22.84 -24.59 -5.13
CA LEU A 96 23.58 -24.52 -3.86
C LEU A 96 22.71 -24.99 -2.71
N THR A 97 23.31 -25.61 -1.71
CA THR A 97 22.64 -25.92 -0.45
C THR A 97 22.20 -24.63 0.25
N ILE A 98 21.31 -24.73 1.23
CA ILE A 98 20.91 -23.56 2.03
C ILE A 98 22.10 -23.00 2.78
N LEU A 99 22.98 -23.84 3.33
CA LEU A 99 24.23 -23.42 3.97
C LEU A 99 25.12 -22.65 2.99
N ASP A 100 25.35 -23.18 1.78
CA ASP A 100 26.19 -22.53 0.78
C ASP A 100 25.58 -21.22 0.29
N ASN A 101 24.25 -21.15 0.14
CA ASN A 101 23.55 -19.90 -0.17
C ASN A 101 23.84 -18.78 0.85
N ILE A 102 23.96 -19.13 2.13
CA ILE A 102 24.20 -18.18 3.21
C ILE A 102 25.68 -17.82 3.31
N THR A 103 26.58 -18.78 3.11
CA THR A 103 28.04 -18.60 3.32
C THR A 103 28.76 -17.99 2.12
N LEU A 104 28.22 -18.09 0.91
CA LEU A 104 28.85 -17.65 -0.32
C LEU A 104 29.31 -16.17 -0.27
N CYS A 105 28.41 -15.26 0.07
CA CYS A 105 28.73 -13.83 0.09
C CYS A 105 29.69 -13.43 1.21
N PRO A 106 29.55 -13.89 2.46
CA PRO A 106 30.57 -13.67 3.50
C PRO A 106 31.97 -14.13 3.13
N GLN A 107 32.10 -15.29 2.49
CA GLN A 107 33.41 -15.79 2.07
C GLN A 107 33.97 -14.93 0.91
N THR A 108 33.18 -14.65 -0.13
CA THR A 108 33.64 -14.00 -1.35
C THR A 108 33.81 -12.49 -1.23
N LEU A 109 32.93 -11.81 -0.46
CA LEU A 109 32.90 -10.35 -0.39
C LEU A 109 33.47 -9.78 0.91
N LEU A 110 33.44 -10.55 2.02
CA LEU A 110 34.00 -10.13 3.30
C LEU A 110 35.32 -10.84 3.63
N GLY A 111 35.75 -11.83 2.81
CA GLY A 111 36.97 -12.59 3.02
C GLY A 111 36.96 -13.47 4.28
N GLN A 112 35.77 -13.84 4.78
CA GLN A 112 35.65 -14.72 5.94
C GLN A 112 36.15 -16.13 5.62
N SER A 113 36.76 -16.78 6.61
CA SER A 113 37.10 -18.21 6.47
C SER A 113 35.83 -19.04 6.34
N ARG A 114 35.95 -20.21 5.74
CA ARG A 114 34.81 -21.14 5.58
C ARG A 114 34.19 -21.49 6.92
N GLU A 115 35.05 -21.82 7.90
CA GLU A 115 34.60 -22.20 9.24
C GLU A 115 33.85 -21.09 9.95
N ALA A 116 34.32 -19.82 9.84
CA ALA A 116 33.64 -18.66 10.42
C ALA A 116 32.30 -18.40 9.76
N ALA A 117 32.24 -18.47 8.41
CA ALA A 117 31.03 -18.29 7.64
C ALA A 117 29.98 -19.38 7.92
N GLU A 118 30.41 -20.65 8.00
CA GLU A 118 29.54 -21.79 8.34
C GLU A 118 29.01 -21.69 9.78
N ALA A 119 29.84 -21.36 10.77
CA ALA A 119 29.41 -21.15 12.14
C ALA A 119 28.33 -20.06 12.22
N ARG A 120 28.57 -18.91 11.59
CA ARG A 120 27.59 -17.81 11.54
C ARG A 120 26.31 -18.20 10.80
N ALA A 121 26.41 -18.91 9.69
CA ALA A 121 25.26 -19.40 8.93
C ALA A 121 24.39 -20.35 9.78
N MET A 122 24.99 -21.23 10.57
CA MET A 122 24.26 -22.15 11.46
C MET A 122 23.52 -21.41 12.58
N GLU A 123 24.11 -20.34 13.15
CA GLU A 123 23.41 -19.47 14.11
C GLU A 123 22.19 -18.81 13.46
N LEU A 124 22.35 -18.27 12.25
CA LEU A 124 21.27 -17.61 11.52
C LEU A 124 20.17 -18.60 11.12
N LEU A 125 20.55 -19.81 10.69
CA LEU A 125 19.59 -20.87 10.40
C LEU A 125 18.82 -21.30 11.67
N GLN A 126 19.46 -21.30 12.82
CA GLN A 126 18.76 -21.54 14.08
C GLN A 126 17.78 -20.42 14.41
N LEU A 127 18.19 -19.16 14.22
CA LEU A 127 17.32 -17.97 14.43
C LEU A 127 16.05 -18.02 13.57
N VAL A 128 16.18 -18.47 12.32
CA VAL A 128 15.03 -18.57 11.39
C VAL A 128 14.33 -19.95 11.45
N GLY A 129 14.73 -20.85 12.36
CA GLY A 129 14.12 -22.18 12.54
C GLY A 129 14.38 -23.16 11.40
N LEU A 130 15.56 -23.10 10.76
CA LEU A 130 15.92 -23.93 9.60
C LEU A 130 17.24 -24.71 9.78
N ARG A 131 17.71 -24.89 11.01
CA ARG A 131 19.00 -25.56 11.28
C ARG A 131 19.10 -26.93 10.61
N GLU A 132 18.04 -27.73 10.68
CA GLU A 132 17.96 -29.08 10.10
C GLU A 132 17.97 -29.06 8.55
N LYS A 133 17.74 -27.91 7.92
CA LYS A 133 17.68 -27.73 6.47
C LYS A 133 18.97 -27.19 5.87
N ALA A 134 20.05 -27.08 6.65
CA ALA A 134 21.32 -26.52 6.18
C ALA A 134 21.87 -27.24 4.93
N GLY A 135 21.79 -28.56 4.86
CA GLY A 135 22.23 -29.35 3.71
C GLY A 135 21.22 -29.53 2.59
N SER A 136 19.98 -29.04 2.75
CA SER A 136 18.94 -29.15 1.73
C SER A 136 19.17 -28.17 0.57
N LEU A 137 18.67 -28.52 -0.63
CA LEU A 137 18.57 -27.62 -1.77
C LEU A 137 17.30 -26.77 -1.68
N PRO A 138 17.25 -25.56 -2.29
CA PRO A 138 16.04 -24.73 -2.28
C PRO A 138 14.78 -25.44 -2.78
N GLY A 139 14.90 -26.31 -3.79
CA GLY A 139 13.78 -27.10 -4.32
C GLY A 139 13.09 -28.02 -3.31
N GLU A 140 13.76 -28.35 -2.20
CA GLU A 140 13.25 -29.22 -1.12
C GLU A 140 12.55 -28.44 0.00
N LEU A 141 12.49 -27.10 -0.10
CA LEU A 141 11.91 -26.22 0.91
C LEU A 141 10.54 -25.68 0.48
N SER A 142 9.66 -25.50 1.46
CA SER A 142 8.41 -24.74 1.25
C SER A 142 8.72 -23.25 0.96
N GLY A 143 7.75 -22.51 0.41
CA GLY A 143 7.89 -21.07 0.14
C GLY A 143 8.30 -20.27 1.39
N GLY A 144 7.65 -20.52 2.53
CA GLY A 144 7.99 -19.86 3.79
C GLY A 144 9.39 -20.23 4.31
N GLN A 145 9.83 -21.46 4.09
CA GLN A 145 11.20 -21.89 4.42
C GLN A 145 12.23 -21.20 3.50
N LYS A 146 11.95 -21.11 2.18
CA LYS A 146 12.80 -20.36 1.23
C LYS A 146 12.94 -18.90 1.63
N GLN A 147 11.85 -18.26 2.03
CA GLN A 147 11.87 -16.86 2.45
C GLN A 147 12.68 -16.66 3.73
N ARG A 148 12.53 -17.54 4.72
CA ARG A 148 13.34 -17.48 5.94
C ARG A 148 14.82 -17.74 5.66
N ALA A 149 15.15 -18.64 4.73
CA ALA A 149 16.53 -18.83 4.28
C ALA A 149 17.10 -17.58 3.56
N ALA A 150 16.29 -16.89 2.75
CA ALA A 150 16.68 -15.64 2.12
C ALA A 150 16.92 -14.52 3.15
N ILE A 151 16.14 -14.46 4.23
CA ILE A 151 16.38 -13.56 5.36
C ILE A 151 17.72 -13.90 6.03
N ALA A 152 17.98 -15.18 6.33
CA ALA A 152 19.24 -15.62 6.93
C ALA A 152 20.45 -15.26 6.04
N ARG A 153 20.35 -15.47 4.72
CA ARG A 153 21.37 -15.06 3.75
C ARG A 153 21.62 -13.56 3.78
N CYS A 154 20.56 -12.75 3.86
CA CYS A 154 20.67 -11.30 4.00
C CYS A 154 21.43 -10.92 5.29
N LEU A 155 21.06 -11.51 6.42
CA LEU A 155 21.67 -11.26 7.74
C LEU A 155 23.14 -11.69 7.82
N ALA A 156 23.59 -12.67 7.03
CA ALA A 156 24.97 -13.13 7.02
C ALA A 156 25.99 -12.06 6.61
N MET A 157 25.54 -11.03 5.90
CA MET A 157 26.36 -9.87 5.51
C MET A 157 26.46 -8.81 6.62
N ASN A 158 25.84 -9.00 7.78
CA ASN A 158 25.73 -8.03 8.88
C ASN A 158 25.25 -6.64 8.41
N PRO A 159 24.10 -6.54 7.73
CA PRO A 159 23.61 -5.28 7.21
C PRO A 159 23.22 -4.34 8.36
N GLU A 160 23.38 -3.02 8.11
CA GLU A 160 22.88 -1.98 9.01
C GLU A 160 21.40 -1.67 8.78
N ILE A 161 20.91 -1.99 7.55
CA ILE A 161 19.53 -1.76 7.09
C ILE A 161 19.07 -2.98 6.32
N ILE A 162 17.80 -3.36 6.50
CA ILE A 162 17.17 -4.40 5.69
C ILE A 162 15.95 -3.84 4.96
N LEU A 163 15.92 -4.03 3.66
CA LEU A 163 14.82 -3.68 2.78
C LEU A 163 14.00 -4.94 2.48
N PHE A 164 12.70 -4.94 2.76
CA PHE A 164 11.78 -6.04 2.47
C PHE A 164 10.79 -5.63 1.38
N ASP A 165 10.88 -6.25 0.21
CA ASP A 165 9.99 -6.01 -0.92
C ASP A 165 8.93 -7.11 -0.98
N GLU A 166 7.77 -6.88 -0.35
CA GLU A 166 6.63 -7.81 -0.27
C GLU A 166 7.03 -9.23 0.17
N PRO A 167 7.64 -9.41 1.35
CA PRO A 167 8.27 -10.67 1.76
C PRO A 167 7.30 -11.84 1.93
N THR A 168 5.99 -11.63 1.86
CA THR A 168 4.96 -12.66 2.07
C THR A 168 4.03 -12.87 0.89
N SER A 169 4.09 -12.03 -0.16
CA SER A 169 3.12 -12.04 -1.27
C SER A 169 3.16 -13.31 -2.14
N ALA A 170 4.29 -14.03 -2.15
CA ALA A 170 4.44 -15.30 -2.87
C ALA A 170 4.19 -16.54 -1.98
N LEU A 171 3.62 -16.36 -0.77
CA LEU A 171 3.44 -17.42 0.21
C LEU A 171 1.97 -17.80 0.39
N ASP A 172 1.74 -19.08 0.71
CA ASP A 172 0.44 -19.51 1.21
C ASP A 172 0.15 -18.89 2.58
N PRO A 173 -1.11 -18.53 2.89
CA PRO A 173 -1.49 -17.86 4.13
C PRO A 173 -0.99 -18.54 5.41
N THR A 174 -0.88 -19.89 5.39
CA THR A 174 -0.39 -20.68 6.52
C THR A 174 1.09 -20.48 6.82
N MET A 175 1.88 -20.02 5.82
CA MET A 175 3.34 -19.82 5.93
C MET A 175 3.70 -18.36 6.26
N VAL A 176 2.77 -17.43 6.08
CA VAL A 176 2.99 -15.99 6.29
C VAL A 176 3.41 -15.69 7.73
N SER A 177 2.73 -16.29 8.72
CA SER A 177 2.96 -16.02 10.14
C SER A 177 4.39 -16.30 10.60
N GLU A 178 5.03 -17.35 10.07
CA GLU A 178 6.40 -17.73 10.43
C GLU A 178 7.44 -16.72 9.91
N VAL A 179 7.24 -16.22 8.68
CA VAL A 179 8.12 -15.18 8.09
C VAL A 179 7.97 -13.86 8.84
N LEU A 180 6.72 -13.47 9.12
CA LEU A 180 6.44 -12.23 9.86
C LEU A 180 6.97 -12.29 11.31
N ALA A 181 6.99 -13.47 11.95
CA ALA A 181 7.57 -13.66 13.28
C ALA A 181 9.09 -13.37 13.27
N VAL A 182 9.81 -13.83 12.24
CA VAL A 182 11.24 -13.51 12.08
C VAL A 182 11.45 -12.01 11.93
N ILE A 183 10.66 -11.34 11.09
CA ILE A 183 10.80 -9.89 10.88
C ILE A 183 10.48 -9.10 12.17
N ARG A 184 9.44 -9.50 12.94
CA ARG A 184 9.17 -8.90 14.28
C ARG A 184 10.34 -9.09 15.24
N HIS A 185 10.95 -10.25 15.23
CA HIS A 185 12.12 -10.49 16.09
C HIS A 185 13.27 -9.54 15.76
N LEU A 186 13.57 -9.34 14.47
CA LEU A 186 14.59 -8.39 14.02
C LEU A 186 14.25 -6.94 14.39
N ALA A 187 12.98 -6.55 14.28
CA ALA A 187 12.49 -5.24 14.74
C ALA A 187 12.73 -5.05 16.23
N GLY A 188 12.41 -6.06 17.06
CA GLY A 188 12.65 -6.05 18.50
C GLY A 188 14.13 -5.97 18.89
N GLN A 189 15.04 -6.36 18.00
CA GLN A 189 16.49 -6.21 18.18
C GLN A 189 17.02 -4.83 17.76
N GLY A 190 16.16 -3.90 17.32
CA GLY A 190 16.53 -2.57 16.90
C GLY A 190 17.13 -2.50 15.49
N MET A 191 16.86 -3.48 14.64
CA MET A 191 17.26 -3.43 13.23
C MET A 191 16.53 -2.32 12.49
N THR A 192 17.27 -1.51 11.71
CA THR A 192 16.65 -0.51 10.81
C THR A 192 16.05 -1.23 9.61
N MET A 193 14.79 -0.98 9.32
CA MET A 193 14.10 -1.67 8.23
C MET A 193 13.17 -0.76 7.44
N ALA A 194 13.08 -1.01 6.13
CA ALA A 194 12.02 -0.49 5.27
C ALA A 194 11.28 -1.66 4.63
N ILE A 195 9.97 -1.74 4.84
CA ILE A 195 9.14 -2.91 4.53
C ILE A 195 7.98 -2.50 3.62
N VAL A 196 7.91 -3.01 2.40
CA VAL A 196 6.69 -2.98 1.58
C VAL A 196 5.86 -4.20 1.94
N SER A 197 4.63 -4.01 2.41
CA SER A 197 3.75 -5.11 2.79
C SER A 197 2.28 -4.78 2.58
N HIS A 198 1.48 -5.81 2.30
CA HIS A 198 0.02 -5.78 2.26
C HIS A 198 -0.62 -6.35 3.54
N GLU A 199 0.19 -6.84 4.49
CA GLU A 199 -0.25 -7.40 5.77
C GLU A 199 -0.47 -6.27 6.80
N MET A 200 -1.65 -5.64 6.79
CA MET A 200 -1.91 -4.41 7.56
C MET A 200 -1.76 -4.60 9.07
N GLU A 201 -2.20 -5.75 9.62
CA GLU A 201 -2.05 -6.06 11.05
C GLU A 201 -0.57 -6.23 11.46
N PHE A 202 0.23 -6.82 10.57
CA PHE A 202 1.67 -6.90 10.78
C PHE A 202 2.32 -5.52 10.74
N VAL A 203 2.04 -4.72 9.71
CA VAL A 203 2.53 -3.34 9.58
C VAL A 203 2.22 -2.55 10.85
N ARG A 204 0.99 -2.65 11.34
CA ARG A 204 0.51 -1.97 12.54
C ARG A 204 1.29 -2.38 13.81
N SER A 205 1.66 -3.67 13.89
CA SER A 205 2.34 -4.23 15.07
C SER A 205 3.84 -4.03 15.09
N VAL A 206 4.50 -3.78 13.93
CA VAL A 206 5.96 -3.77 13.84
C VAL A 206 6.53 -2.40 13.52
N SER A 207 5.77 -1.52 12.88
CA SER A 207 6.29 -0.25 12.38
C SER A 207 6.41 0.80 13.48
N THR A 208 7.46 1.58 13.42
CA THR A 208 7.59 2.83 14.18
C THR A 208 6.91 3.98 13.44
N ARG A 209 6.95 3.95 12.09
CA ARG A 209 6.31 4.92 11.22
C ARG A 209 5.83 4.23 9.93
N VAL A 210 4.78 4.75 9.34
CA VAL A 210 4.16 4.25 8.10
C VAL A 210 4.18 5.34 7.05
N PHE A 211 4.62 5.01 5.84
CA PHE A 211 4.50 5.83 4.65
C PHE A 211 3.35 5.31 3.79
N PHE A 212 2.32 6.11 3.63
CA PHE A 212 1.27 5.81 2.67
C PHE A 212 1.64 6.41 1.31
N MET A 213 1.92 5.55 0.34
CA MET A 213 2.25 5.97 -1.03
C MET A 213 1.00 6.00 -1.90
N TYR A 214 0.81 7.12 -2.57
CA TYR A 214 -0.25 7.34 -3.55
C TYR A 214 0.25 8.25 -4.66
N ASP A 215 -0.09 7.94 -5.91
CA ASP A 215 0.27 8.73 -7.09
C ASP A 215 1.77 9.08 -7.19
N GLY A 216 2.65 8.14 -6.82
CA GLY A 216 4.11 8.27 -6.94
C GLY A 216 4.78 9.18 -5.91
N VAL A 217 4.09 9.54 -4.83
CA VAL A 217 4.63 10.32 -3.71
C VAL A 217 4.33 9.65 -2.37
N ILE A 218 5.04 10.02 -1.31
CA ILE A 218 4.61 9.75 0.06
C ILE A 218 3.48 10.73 0.35
N TYR A 219 2.25 10.25 0.20
CA TYR A 219 1.06 11.08 0.30
C TYR A 219 0.74 11.44 1.74
N GLU A 220 0.92 10.50 2.67
CA GLU A 220 0.75 10.73 4.11
C GLU A 220 1.76 9.87 4.88
N GLU A 221 2.28 10.40 5.98
CA GLU A 221 3.15 9.67 6.88
C GLU A 221 2.78 9.92 8.34
N GLY A 222 3.02 8.93 9.19
CA GLY A 222 2.72 9.04 10.61
C GLY A 222 2.98 7.74 11.36
N THR A 223 2.66 7.73 12.64
CA THR A 223 2.65 6.50 13.43
C THR A 223 1.60 5.52 12.90
N PRO A 224 1.71 4.20 13.19
CA PRO A 224 0.65 3.26 12.83
C PRO A 224 -0.74 3.71 13.32
N GLU A 225 -0.85 4.24 14.53
CA GLU A 225 -2.11 4.75 15.06
C GLU A 225 -2.68 5.90 14.22
N GLN A 226 -1.84 6.87 13.84
CA GLN A 226 -2.27 7.99 13.00
C GLN A 226 -2.78 7.52 11.64
N ILE A 227 -2.05 6.62 10.96
CA ILE A 227 -2.41 6.19 9.60
C ILE A 227 -3.60 5.23 9.60
N PHE A 228 -3.72 4.32 10.57
CA PHE A 228 -4.74 3.28 10.56
C PHE A 228 -6.02 3.63 11.33
N GLU A 229 -5.93 4.50 12.36
CA GLU A 229 -7.08 4.91 13.18
C GLU A 229 -7.58 6.31 12.80
N HIS A 230 -6.65 7.21 12.51
CA HIS A 230 -6.93 8.65 12.33
C HIS A 230 -6.31 9.22 11.05
N PRO A 231 -6.49 8.55 9.87
CA PRO A 231 -5.95 9.06 8.61
C PRO A 231 -6.57 10.43 8.29
N GLN A 232 -5.73 11.38 7.86
CA GLN A 232 -6.15 12.75 7.61
C GLN A 232 -6.46 13.02 6.15
N ARG A 233 -5.83 12.27 5.24
CA ARG A 233 -5.93 12.55 3.80
C ARG A 233 -6.94 11.62 3.11
N PRO A 234 -7.74 12.13 2.16
CA PRO A 234 -8.84 11.36 1.54
C PRO A 234 -8.41 10.02 0.94
N ALA A 235 -7.29 9.95 0.22
CA ALA A 235 -6.83 8.70 -0.38
C ALA A 235 -6.39 7.68 0.68
N THR A 236 -5.81 8.13 1.80
CA THR A 236 -5.46 7.26 2.94
C THR A 236 -6.72 6.73 3.60
N VAL A 237 -7.70 7.60 3.87
CA VAL A 237 -9.01 7.21 4.45
C VAL A 237 -9.68 6.16 3.56
N ALA A 238 -9.72 6.40 2.24
CA ALA A 238 -10.33 5.48 1.28
C ALA A 238 -9.62 4.11 1.29
N PHE A 239 -8.28 4.10 1.30
CA PHE A 239 -7.49 2.88 1.32
C PHE A 239 -7.68 2.08 2.62
N ILE A 240 -7.56 2.73 3.78
CA ILE A 240 -7.66 2.09 5.10
C ILE A 240 -9.06 1.54 5.35
N ASN A 241 -10.09 2.25 4.94
CA ASN A 241 -11.48 1.82 5.07
C ASN A 241 -11.93 0.91 3.94
N LYS A 242 -11.03 0.58 2.99
CA LYS A 242 -11.35 -0.23 1.81
C LYS A 242 -12.59 0.31 1.08
N ILE A 243 -12.61 1.64 0.87
CA ILE A 243 -13.72 2.28 0.17
C ILE A 243 -13.64 1.94 -1.31
N ARG A 244 -14.77 1.50 -1.86
CA ARG A 244 -14.99 1.25 -3.28
C ARG A 244 -15.91 2.32 -3.80
N THR A 245 -15.45 3.07 -4.79
CA THR A 245 -16.21 4.20 -5.34
C THR A 245 -16.68 3.89 -6.75
N LEU A 246 -17.93 4.23 -7.02
CA LEU A 246 -18.52 4.29 -8.37
C LEU A 246 -18.95 5.72 -8.64
N GLU A 247 -18.42 6.33 -9.71
CA GLU A 247 -18.66 7.75 -10.02
C GLU A 247 -19.49 7.92 -11.30
N PHE A 248 -20.31 8.96 -11.29
CA PHE A 248 -21.10 9.45 -12.43
C PHE A 248 -20.94 10.96 -12.55
N LYS A 249 -20.83 11.42 -13.80
CA LYS A 249 -20.84 12.83 -14.16
C LYS A 249 -22.06 13.10 -15.05
N LEU A 250 -22.99 13.87 -14.56
CA LEU A 250 -24.28 14.17 -15.20
C LEU A 250 -24.25 15.63 -15.65
N ALA A 251 -24.26 15.84 -16.96
CA ALA A 251 -24.19 17.20 -17.53
C ALA A 251 -25.50 17.98 -17.34
N ASP A 252 -26.63 17.30 -17.49
CA ASP A 252 -27.99 17.85 -17.39
C ASP A 252 -29.01 16.78 -17.03
N GLN A 253 -30.30 17.12 -17.01
CA GLN A 253 -31.40 16.19 -16.68
C GLN A 253 -31.63 15.10 -17.74
N GLY A 254 -31.02 15.18 -18.92
CA GLY A 254 -31.12 14.16 -19.98
C GLY A 254 -30.22 12.94 -19.81
N PHE A 255 -29.68 12.71 -18.62
CA PHE A 255 -28.79 11.58 -18.33
C PHE A 255 -29.50 10.22 -18.46
N ASP A 256 -28.72 9.19 -18.84
CA ASP A 256 -29.21 7.82 -18.96
C ASP A 256 -29.34 7.14 -17.59
N LEU A 257 -30.51 7.29 -16.97
CA LEU A 257 -30.82 6.71 -15.65
C LEU A 257 -30.76 5.18 -15.65
N TYR A 258 -31.22 4.52 -16.73
CA TYR A 258 -31.21 3.05 -16.81
C TYR A 258 -29.79 2.49 -16.99
N GLY A 259 -28.99 3.14 -17.82
CA GLY A 259 -27.57 2.81 -17.96
C GLY A 259 -26.80 2.99 -16.65
N MET A 260 -27.15 4.03 -15.87
CA MET A 260 -26.60 4.24 -14.53
C MET A 260 -26.99 3.09 -13.57
N PHE A 261 -28.25 2.66 -13.57
CA PHE A 261 -28.72 1.54 -12.76
C PHE A 261 -27.99 0.24 -13.10
N GLY A 262 -27.76 -0.05 -14.40
CA GLY A 262 -26.97 -1.22 -14.80
C GLY A 262 -25.52 -1.20 -14.28
N ARG A 263 -24.90 0.00 -14.19
CA ARG A 263 -23.58 0.15 -13.58
C ARG A 263 -23.61 -0.03 -12.05
N ILE A 264 -24.64 0.48 -11.38
CA ILE A 264 -24.87 0.31 -9.94
C ILE A 264 -25.11 -1.18 -9.63
N GLU A 265 -25.93 -1.88 -10.41
CA GLU A 265 -26.15 -3.32 -10.28
C GLU A 265 -24.86 -4.13 -10.41
N THR A 266 -24.06 -3.82 -11.43
CA THR A 266 -22.73 -4.43 -11.63
C THR A 266 -21.82 -4.20 -10.43
N PHE A 267 -21.84 -3.00 -9.88
CA PHE A 267 -21.10 -2.65 -8.67
C PHE A 267 -21.60 -3.44 -7.46
N CYS A 268 -22.91 -3.49 -7.22
CA CYS A 268 -23.50 -4.25 -6.12
C CYS A 268 -23.18 -5.74 -6.21
N ASN A 269 -23.28 -6.33 -7.39
CA ASN A 269 -22.96 -7.74 -7.64
C ASN A 269 -21.47 -8.03 -7.39
N LYS A 270 -20.59 -7.15 -7.87
CA LYS A 270 -19.15 -7.29 -7.67
C LYS A 270 -18.74 -7.33 -6.20
N TYR A 271 -19.42 -6.60 -5.35
CA TYR A 271 -19.10 -6.49 -3.92
C TYR A 271 -20.10 -7.23 -2.99
N GLY A 272 -21.01 -8.02 -3.57
CA GLY A 272 -21.93 -8.87 -2.80
C GLY A 272 -22.95 -8.11 -1.95
N LEU A 273 -23.39 -6.92 -2.40
CA LEU A 273 -24.25 -6.03 -1.61
C LEU A 273 -25.72 -6.49 -1.51
N GLY A 274 -26.12 -7.48 -2.30
CA GLY A 274 -27.46 -8.07 -2.29
C GLY A 274 -28.57 -7.19 -2.89
N ASP A 275 -29.64 -7.84 -3.38
CA ASP A 275 -30.73 -7.19 -4.13
C ASP A 275 -31.48 -6.11 -3.33
N LYS A 276 -31.65 -6.32 -2.01
CA LYS A 276 -32.35 -5.35 -1.17
C LYS A 276 -31.64 -3.99 -1.10
N LEU A 277 -30.31 -4.00 -1.02
CA LEU A 277 -29.53 -2.78 -0.98
C LEU A 277 -29.48 -2.11 -2.35
N PHE A 278 -29.39 -2.91 -3.42
CA PHE A 278 -29.49 -2.41 -4.78
C PHE A 278 -30.81 -1.67 -5.03
N LEU A 279 -31.96 -2.25 -4.65
CA LEU A 279 -33.26 -1.58 -4.78
C LEU A 279 -33.35 -0.27 -3.97
N ARG A 280 -32.80 -0.25 -2.75
CA ARG A 280 -32.73 0.98 -1.96
C ARG A 280 -31.87 2.05 -2.65
N LEU A 281 -30.72 1.64 -3.20
CA LEU A 281 -29.84 2.53 -3.98
C LEU A 281 -30.58 3.12 -5.18
N GLN A 282 -31.29 2.30 -5.97
CA GLN A 282 -32.07 2.76 -7.11
C GLN A 282 -33.06 3.85 -6.70
N HIS A 283 -33.88 3.59 -5.69
CA HIS A 283 -34.89 4.55 -5.22
C HIS A 283 -34.23 5.86 -4.74
N VAL A 284 -33.17 5.77 -3.92
CA VAL A 284 -32.47 6.96 -3.44
C VAL A 284 -31.86 7.77 -4.58
N VAL A 285 -31.21 7.12 -5.54
CA VAL A 285 -30.61 7.79 -6.70
C VAL A 285 -31.68 8.43 -7.58
N GLU A 286 -32.76 7.69 -7.89
CA GLU A 286 -33.87 8.18 -8.70
C GLU A 286 -34.53 9.41 -8.06
N GLU A 287 -35.03 9.29 -6.83
CA GLU A 287 -35.72 10.37 -6.13
C GLU A 287 -34.81 11.58 -5.90
N THR A 288 -33.53 11.37 -5.62
CA THR A 288 -32.60 12.50 -5.43
C THR A 288 -32.34 13.24 -6.74
N LEU A 289 -32.07 12.53 -7.84
CA LEU A 289 -31.76 13.15 -9.12
C LEU A 289 -32.98 13.72 -9.84
N THR A 290 -34.14 13.10 -9.70
CA THR A 290 -35.34 13.54 -10.43
C THR A 290 -36.25 14.50 -9.64
N GLY A 291 -36.21 14.38 -8.28
CA GLY A 291 -37.12 15.07 -7.40
C GLY A 291 -36.50 16.10 -6.45
N ILE A 292 -35.23 15.99 -6.12
CA ILE A 292 -34.59 16.87 -5.13
C ILE A 292 -33.61 17.83 -5.77
N ILE A 293 -32.72 17.37 -6.66
CA ILE A 293 -31.68 18.20 -7.28
C ILE A 293 -32.27 19.03 -8.46
N PRO A 294 -32.16 20.37 -8.43
CA PRO A 294 -32.79 21.24 -9.47
C PRO A 294 -31.99 21.26 -10.79
N PHE A 295 -30.84 20.65 -10.89
CA PHE A 295 -29.96 20.67 -12.08
C PHE A 295 -29.70 22.07 -12.63
N SER A 296 -29.34 23.01 -11.77
CA SER A 296 -28.89 24.35 -12.20
C SER A 296 -27.46 24.34 -12.76
N GLY A 297 -26.77 23.20 -12.74
CA GLY A 297 -25.44 22.91 -13.29
C GLY A 297 -25.18 21.42 -13.32
N PRO A 298 -24.01 21.00 -13.80
CA PRO A 298 -23.59 19.58 -13.77
C PRO A 298 -23.65 18.99 -12.36
N VAL A 299 -23.99 17.69 -12.27
CA VAL A 299 -24.05 16.96 -11.00
C VAL A 299 -23.04 15.82 -11.02
N HIS A 300 -22.23 15.74 -9.99
CA HIS A 300 -21.35 14.60 -9.72
C HIS A 300 -21.98 13.72 -8.65
N LEU A 301 -22.18 12.45 -8.96
CA LEU A 301 -22.60 11.42 -7.99
C LEU A 301 -21.45 10.47 -7.72
N SER A 302 -21.07 10.30 -6.45
CA SER A 302 -20.27 9.17 -5.99
C SER A 302 -21.10 8.22 -5.15
N VAL A 303 -20.89 6.93 -5.35
CA VAL A 303 -21.42 5.82 -4.55
C VAL A 303 -20.24 5.14 -3.88
N ASP A 304 -20.06 5.36 -2.59
CA ASP A 304 -18.93 4.91 -1.81
C ASP A 304 -19.35 3.77 -0.87
N TYR A 305 -18.80 2.57 -1.09
CA TYR A 305 -19.01 1.41 -0.24
C TYR A 305 -17.76 1.08 0.56
N SER A 306 -17.85 1.02 1.89
CA SER A 306 -16.77 0.60 2.77
C SER A 306 -16.87 -0.90 3.07
N GLU A 307 -15.93 -1.70 2.56
CA GLU A 307 -15.84 -3.14 2.88
C GLU A 307 -15.53 -3.39 4.38
N LYS A 308 -14.96 -2.40 5.07
CA LYS A 308 -14.58 -2.50 6.49
C LYS A 308 -15.78 -2.29 7.43
N SER A 309 -16.60 -1.27 7.15
CA SER A 309 -17.75 -0.89 7.99
C SER A 309 -19.07 -1.36 7.44
N TYR A 310 -19.10 -1.90 6.22
CA TYR A 310 -20.32 -2.27 5.47
C TYR A 310 -21.27 -1.09 5.24
N LYS A 311 -20.77 0.13 5.31
CA LYS A 311 -21.55 1.35 5.07
C LYS A 311 -21.49 1.73 3.62
N LEU A 312 -22.61 2.28 3.13
CA LEU A 312 -22.72 2.81 1.79
C LEU A 312 -23.19 4.27 1.87
N VAL A 313 -22.39 5.15 1.23
CA VAL A 313 -22.63 6.59 1.22
C VAL A 313 -22.76 7.06 -0.21
N LEU A 314 -23.82 7.82 -0.51
CA LEU A 314 -23.98 8.53 -1.77
C LEU A 314 -23.69 10.00 -1.54
N THR A 315 -22.87 10.57 -2.39
CA THR A 315 -22.60 12.02 -2.38
C THR A 315 -22.98 12.60 -3.75
N PHE A 316 -23.89 13.55 -3.74
CA PHE A 316 -24.31 14.31 -4.92
C PHE A 316 -23.76 15.72 -4.78
N ILE A 317 -23.01 16.20 -5.77
CA ILE A 317 -22.45 17.54 -5.79
C ILE A 317 -22.93 18.24 -7.05
N GLN A 318 -23.74 19.30 -6.87
CA GLN A 318 -24.17 20.17 -7.95
C GLN A 318 -23.19 21.32 -8.12
N GLU A 319 -22.55 21.42 -9.27
CA GLU A 319 -21.62 22.50 -9.55
C GLU A 319 -22.33 23.86 -9.62
N GLY A 320 -21.72 24.89 -9.02
CA GLY A 320 -22.23 26.25 -9.05
C GLY A 320 -23.41 26.56 -8.11
N ALA A 321 -23.80 25.60 -7.26
CA ALA A 321 -24.83 25.86 -6.25
C ALA A 321 -24.32 26.85 -5.19
N THR A 322 -25.06 27.91 -4.93
CA THR A 322 -24.72 28.95 -3.93
C THR A 322 -25.63 28.94 -2.71
N GLU A 323 -26.72 28.19 -2.78
CA GLU A 323 -27.74 28.10 -1.72
C GLU A 323 -28.09 26.66 -1.46
N SER A 324 -28.55 26.38 -0.23
CA SER A 324 -28.97 25.04 0.18
C SER A 324 -30.13 24.52 -0.67
N ILE A 325 -30.03 23.27 -1.12
CA ILE A 325 -31.08 22.59 -1.86
C ILE A 325 -32.22 22.19 -0.87
N LEU A 326 -31.85 21.66 0.29
CA LEU A 326 -32.83 21.16 1.27
C LEU A 326 -33.65 22.30 1.90
N ASP A 327 -33.06 23.49 2.14
CA ASP A 327 -33.75 24.60 2.76
C ASP A 327 -34.82 25.24 1.82
N LYS A 328 -34.72 25.00 0.51
CA LYS A 328 -35.66 25.48 -0.48
C LYS A 328 -36.89 24.60 -0.67
N LEU A 329 -36.83 23.38 -0.19
CA LEU A 329 -37.87 22.38 -0.36
C LEU A 329 -38.78 22.35 0.87
N PRO A 330 -40.11 22.23 0.70
CA PRO A 330 -41.02 22.15 1.84
C PRO A 330 -40.84 20.85 2.63
N ASP A 331 -41.15 20.85 3.92
CA ASP A 331 -41.04 19.70 4.82
C ASP A 331 -41.83 18.48 4.36
N ASP A 332 -42.93 18.70 3.63
CA ASP A 332 -43.79 17.67 3.08
C ASP A 332 -43.41 17.21 1.67
N HIS A 333 -42.27 17.63 1.17
CA HIS A 333 -41.77 17.26 -0.16
C HIS A 333 -41.60 15.74 -0.29
N LEU A 334 -42.43 15.11 -1.13
CA LEU A 334 -42.53 13.65 -1.23
C LEU A 334 -41.18 12.96 -1.53
N PRO A 335 -40.36 13.41 -2.51
CA PRO A 335 -39.04 12.79 -2.76
C PRO A 335 -38.12 12.79 -1.55
N ILE A 336 -38.08 13.87 -0.74
CA ILE A 336 -37.28 13.91 0.49
C ILE A 336 -37.78 12.88 1.50
N GLN A 337 -39.10 12.75 1.67
CA GLN A 337 -39.69 11.77 2.58
C GLN A 337 -39.36 10.34 2.14
N LEU A 338 -39.41 10.06 0.83
CA LEU A 338 -39.03 8.77 0.27
C LEU A 338 -37.57 8.47 0.52
N VAL A 339 -36.65 9.39 0.21
CA VAL A 339 -35.21 9.21 0.47
C VAL A 339 -34.95 8.97 1.96
N ARG A 340 -35.55 9.77 2.86
CA ARG A 340 -35.43 9.59 4.31
C ARG A 340 -35.97 8.23 4.78
N GLY A 341 -36.96 7.66 4.10
CA GLY A 341 -37.47 6.32 4.40
C GLY A 341 -36.51 5.18 4.04
N PHE A 342 -35.58 5.41 3.13
CA PHE A 342 -34.61 4.43 2.67
C PHE A 342 -33.18 4.62 3.23
N CYS A 343 -32.87 5.77 3.85
CA CYS A 343 -31.53 6.10 4.35
C CYS A 343 -31.50 6.21 5.89
N SER A 344 -30.33 6.07 6.46
CA SER A 344 -30.05 6.33 7.88
C SER A 344 -29.82 7.83 8.14
N SER A 345 -29.30 8.55 7.16
CA SER A 345 -29.14 10.01 7.21
C SER A 345 -29.19 10.65 5.83
N LEU A 346 -29.76 11.88 5.77
CA LEU A 346 -29.70 12.78 4.62
C LEU A 346 -29.26 14.15 5.14
N THR A 347 -28.13 14.64 4.67
CA THR A 347 -27.51 15.90 5.10
C THR A 347 -27.03 16.71 3.91
N GLU A 348 -26.88 18.02 4.11
CA GLU A 348 -26.28 18.94 3.14
C GLU A 348 -25.15 19.73 3.82
N PRO A 349 -23.91 19.16 3.88
CA PRO A 349 -22.78 19.80 4.58
C PRO A 349 -22.32 21.10 3.94
N ALA A 350 -22.60 21.30 2.66
CA ALA A 350 -22.34 22.55 1.94
C ALA A 350 -23.42 22.77 0.87
N PRO A 351 -23.70 24.00 0.44
CA PRO A 351 -24.68 24.27 -0.61
C PRO A 351 -24.44 23.41 -1.86
N GLY A 352 -25.48 22.69 -2.30
CA GLY A 352 -25.41 21.78 -3.45
C GLY A 352 -24.73 20.44 -3.21
N GLN A 353 -24.31 20.14 -1.99
CA GLN A 353 -23.69 18.85 -1.65
C GLN A 353 -24.64 18.03 -0.76
N LEU A 354 -25.38 17.11 -1.36
CA LEU A 354 -26.23 16.17 -0.61
C LEU A 354 -25.45 14.88 -0.28
N VAL A 355 -25.52 14.45 0.97
CA VAL A 355 -24.91 13.21 1.45
C VAL A 355 -26.00 12.32 2.04
N VAL A 356 -26.10 11.10 1.52
CA VAL A 356 -27.08 10.08 1.93
C VAL A 356 -26.34 8.84 2.42
N GLU A 357 -26.56 8.42 3.64
CA GLU A 357 -26.00 7.19 4.22
C GLU A 357 -27.08 6.09 4.26
N LEU A 358 -26.78 4.91 3.69
CA LEU A 358 -27.69 3.74 3.63
C LEU A 358 -27.32 2.67 4.62
#